data_461fb7f71b976c587ea168ffeadabed0
#
_entry.id   461fb7f71b976c587ea168ffeadabed0
#
_cell.length_a   1.000
_cell.length_b   1.000
_cell.length_c   1.000
_cell.angle_alpha   90.00
_cell.angle_beta   90.00
_cell.angle_gamma   90.00
#
_symmetry.space_group_name_H-M   'P 1'
#
loop_
_entity.id
_entity.type
_entity.pdbx_description
1 polymer ?
#
loop_
_entity_poly.entity_id
_entity_poly.type
_entity_poly.pdbx_seq_one_letter_code
_entity_poly.pdbx_strand_id
1 'polypeptide(L)'
;PGSHSGHFDAPVAQWLEQTLAAQPEKPTLVFTHHPPFLTALGVMDEPYGNAEALGRILQKYPNVRLCCGHLHRHMFTVWHGVAAFTAPPVCMHIVPDFCPTGGDAFTDEAPAYLMHHFVDGRVNTHYCRVPGEFAERGPFSFSYPPKLG
;
A
#
# COMPACT_ATOMS: atom_id res chain seq x y z
N PRO A 1 14.76 -16.05 3.14
CA PRO A 1 14.06 -17.14 3.81
C PRO A 1 14.58 -17.29 5.26
N GLY A 2 13.69 -17.39 6.24
CA GLY A 2 14.06 -17.57 7.65
C GLY A 2 14.05 -16.31 8.52
N SER A 3 13.68 -15.14 7.99
CA SER A 3 13.39 -13.94 8.78
C SER A 3 11.89 -13.63 8.71
N HIS A 4 11.31 -13.22 9.83
CA HIS A 4 9.93 -12.69 9.90
C HIS A 4 9.86 -11.20 9.54
N SER A 5 11.00 -10.53 9.43
CA SER A 5 11.08 -9.10 9.12
C SER A 5 11.53 -8.84 7.69
N GLY A 6 11.13 -7.70 7.12
CA GLY A 6 11.62 -7.20 5.85
C GLY A 6 13.08 -6.74 5.95
N HIS A 7 13.82 -6.81 4.86
CA HIS A 7 15.17 -6.29 4.79
C HIS A 7 15.46 -5.75 3.38
N PHE A 8 16.01 -4.54 3.32
CA PHE A 8 16.40 -3.87 2.08
C PHE A 8 17.93 -3.86 1.96
N ASP A 9 18.48 -4.86 1.28
CA ASP A 9 19.90 -5.03 1.13
C ASP A 9 20.52 -4.19 -0.01
N ALA A 10 21.84 -4.09 -0.04
CA ALA A 10 22.54 -3.25 -1.00
C ALA A 10 22.35 -3.67 -2.47
N PRO A 11 22.31 -4.95 -2.84
CA PRO A 11 22.02 -5.36 -4.22
C PRO A 11 20.62 -4.95 -4.68
N VAL A 12 19.59 -5.10 -3.82
CA VAL A 12 18.22 -4.68 -4.12
C VAL A 12 18.13 -3.15 -4.21
N ALA A 13 18.83 -2.44 -3.34
CA ALA A 13 18.91 -0.98 -3.37
C ALA A 13 19.50 -0.47 -4.69
N GLN A 14 20.60 -1.05 -5.12
CA GLN A 14 21.26 -0.70 -6.39
C GLN A 14 20.35 -0.98 -7.59
N TRP A 15 19.72 -2.15 -7.61
CA TRP A 15 18.78 -2.52 -8.66
C TRP A 15 17.59 -1.56 -8.74
N LEU A 16 16.99 -1.23 -7.60
CA LEU A 16 15.83 -0.33 -7.54
C LEU A 16 16.21 1.07 -8.02
N GLU A 17 17.33 1.61 -7.55
CA GLU A 17 17.80 2.94 -7.95
C GLU A 17 18.09 3.01 -9.46
N GLN A 18 18.76 2.02 -10.02
CA GLN A 18 19.01 1.95 -11.46
C GLN A 18 17.70 1.84 -12.26
N THR A 19 16.75 1.03 -11.77
CA THR A 19 15.45 0.83 -12.44
C THR A 19 14.64 2.13 -12.48
N LEU A 20 14.56 2.84 -11.36
CA LEU A 20 13.83 4.11 -11.28
C LEU A 20 14.55 5.23 -12.08
N ALA A 21 15.88 5.28 -12.02
CA ALA A 21 16.66 6.27 -12.75
C ALA A 21 16.55 6.14 -14.28
N ALA A 22 16.28 4.94 -14.78
CA ALA A 22 16.09 4.72 -16.22
C ALA A 22 14.83 5.39 -16.78
N GLN A 23 13.80 5.62 -15.95
CA GLN A 23 12.54 6.27 -16.34
C GLN A 23 11.99 7.11 -15.17
N PRO A 24 12.65 8.21 -14.78
CA PRO A 24 12.39 8.92 -13.52
C PRO A 24 10.99 9.55 -13.44
N GLU A 25 10.42 9.92 -14.57
CA GLU A 25 9.10 10.54 -14.63
C GLU A 25 7.94 9.53 -14.75
N LYS A 26 8.26 8.25 -14.95
CA LYS A 26 7.24 7.24 -15.16
C LYS A 26 6.49 6.93 -13.86
N PRO A 27 5.14 6.96 -13.85
CA PRO A 27 4.36 6.50 -12.73
C PRO A 27 4.72 5.05 -12.40
N THR A 28 5.22 4.82 -11.18
CA THR A 28 5.76 3.52 -10.79
C THR A 28 5.18 3.06 -9.45
N LEU A 29 4.75 1.81 -9.39
CA LEU A 29 4.35 1.13 -8.16
C LEU A 29 5.48 0.24 -7.69
N VAL A 30 5.94 0.46 -6.46
CA VAL A 30 6.94 -0.39 -5.78
C VAL A 30 6.20 -1.22 -4.75
N PHE A 31 6.39 -2.53 -4.79
CA PHE A 31 5.73 -3.47 -3.89
C PHE A 31 6.73 -4.07 -2.91
N THR A 32 6.36 -4.05 -1.63
CA THR A 32 7.03 -4.81 -0.56
C THR A 32 5.99 -5.58 0.23
N HIS A 33 6.38 -6.67 0.91
CA HIS A 33 5.43 -7.34 1.80
C HIS A 33 5.26 -6.55 3.10
N HIS A 34 6.35 -6.35 3.85
CA HIS A 34 6.31 -5.58 5.09
C HIS A 34 6.38 -4.08 4.83
N PRO A 35 5.59 -3.27 5.56
CA PRO A 35 5.76 -1.81 5.57
C PRO A 35 7.14 -1.44 6.15
N PRO A 36 7.88 -0.51 5.53
CA PRO A 36 9.14 -0.02 6.08
C PRO A 36 8.96 1.10 7.13
N PHE A 37 7.75 1.27 7.63
CA PHE A 37 7.35 2.30 8.60
C PHE A 37 6.44 1.71 9.68
N LEU A 38 6.40 2.34 10.84
CA LEU A 38 5.52 1.94 11.93
C LEU A 38 4.06 2.29 11.61
N THR A 39 3.16 1.38 11.93
CA THR A 39 1.72 1.50 11.69
C THR A 39 0.91 1.66 12.98
N ALA A 40 1.55 1.44 14.12
CA ALA A 40 0.97 1.39 15.47
C ALA A 40 -0.05 0.24 15.68
N LEU A 41 -0.01 -0.78 14.83
CA LEU A 41 -0.83 -1.99 14.98
C LEU A 41 -0.10 -3.10 15.78
N GLY A 42 0.59 -2.71 16.85
CA GLY A 42 1.18 -3.63 17.83
C GLY A 42 2.11 -4.67 17.21
N VAL A 43 1.73 -5.94 17.31
CA VAL A 43 2.53 -7.09 16.85
C VAL A 43 2.75 -7.12 15.33
N MET A 44 1.96 -6.37 14.56
CA MET A 44 2.12 -6.30 13.10
C MET A 44 3.25 -5.35 12.69
N ASP A 45 3.79 -4.55 13.60
CA ASP A 45 4.92 -3.66 13.35
C ASP A 45 6.25 -4.39 13.52
N GLU A 46 6.60 -5.19 12.52
CA GLU A 46 7.87 -5.89 12.51
C GLU A 46 9.03 -4.99 12.04
N PRO A 47 10.24 -5.19 12.58
CA PRO A 47 11.42 -4.44 12.14
C PRO A 47 11.66 -4.59 10.63
N TYR A 48 11.98 -3.48 9.96
CA TYR A 48 12.38 -3.49 8.56
C TYR A 48 13.83 -2.99 8.43
N GLY A 49 14.75 -3.91 8.12
CA GLY A 49 16.16 -3.58 8.00
C GLY A 49 16.44 -2.65 6.84
N ASN A 50 17.20 -1.57 7.10
CA ASN A 50 17.56 -0.52 6.13
C ASN A 50 16.37 0.24 5.52
N ALA A 51 15.26 0.39 6.23
CA ALA A 51 14.09 1.16 5.80
C ALA A 51 14.48 2.57 5.29
N GLU A 52 15.34 3.27 6.01
CA GLU A 52 15.82 4.61 5.65
C GLU A 52 16.51 4.65 4.29
N ALA A 53 17.23 3.59 3.89
CA ALA A 53 17.86 3.51 2.58
C ALA A 53 16.81 3.41 1.47
N LEU A 54 15.75 2.63 1.67
CA LEU A 54 14.62 2.56 0.76
C LEU A 54 13.93 3.94 0.63
N GLY A 55 13.64 4.59 1.75
CA GLY A 55 13.01 5.91 1.75
C GLY A 55 13.82 6.95 0.98
N ARG A 56 15.15 6.99 1.20
CA ARG A 56 16.06 7.91 0.47
C ARG A 56 16.10 7.67 -1.03
N ILE A 57 15.88 6.46 -1.49
CA ILE A 57 15.78 6.18 -2.93
C ILE A 57 14.44 6.66 -3.46
N LEU A 58 13.34 6.23 -2.85
CA LEU A 58 12.00 6.51 -3.35
C LEU A 58 11.67 8.01 -3.40
N GLN A 59 12.11 8.79 -2.41
CA GLN A 59 11.84 10.24 -2.36
C GLN A 59 12.40 11.04 -3.53
N LYS A 60 13.37 10.49 -4.28
CA LYS A 60 13.93 11.14 -5.48
C LYS A 60 12.96 11.12 -6.67
N TYR A 61 11.91 10.29 -6.60
CA TYR A 61 11.01 10.01 -7.73
C TYR A 61 9.57 10.35 -7.36
N PRO A 62 9.05 11.54 -7.78
CA PRO A 62 7.75 12.04 -7.31
C PRO A 62 6.55 11.19 -7.76
N ASN A 63 6.73 10.43 -8.84
CA ASN A 63 5.68 9.59 -9.42
C ASN A 63 5.66 8.15 -8.89
N VAL A 64 6.47 7.85 -7.85
CA VAL A 64 6.47 6.55 -7.19
C VAL A 64 5.37 6.47 -6.13
N ARG A 65 4.79 5.27 -5.99
CA ARG A 65 3.91 4.89 -4.88
C ARG A 65 4.46 3.61 -4.27
N LEU A 66 4.42 3.53 -2.95
CA LEU A 66 4.82 2.33 -2.21
C LEU A 66 3.58 1.54 -1.81
N CYS A 67 3.53 0.27 -2.17
CA CYS A 67 2.42 -0.64 -1.88
C CYS A 67 2.92 -1.78 -1.01
N CYS A 68 2.32 -1.96 0.17
CA CYS A 68 2.70 -2.97 1.15
C CYS A 68 1.53 -3.94 1.42
N GLY A 69 1.86 -5.09 1.94
CA GLY A 69 0.92 -6.07 2.46
C GLY A 69 1.01 -6.18 3.98
N HIS A 70 1.08 -7.41 4.48
CA HIS A 70 1.37 -7.81 5.86
C HIS A 70 0.30 -7.45 6.90
N LEU A 71 -0.15 -6.22 6.97
CA LEU A 71 -1.03 -5.71 8.03
C LEU A 71 -2.44 -6.28 8.05
N HIS A 72 -2.85 -7.01 7.01
CA HIS A 72 -4.23 -7.43 6.86
C HIS A 72 -5.25 -6.30 7.09
N ARG A 73 -4.88 -5.06 6.74
CA ARG A 73 -5.71 -3.87 6.84
C ARG A 73 -5.26 -2.80 5.86
N HIS A 74 -6.23 -2.12 5.27
CA HIS A 74 -5.92 -0.98 4.43
C HIS A 74 -5.53 0.23 5.27
N MET A 75 -4.39 0.82 4.93
CA MET A 75 -3.92 2.07 5.51
C MET A 75 -3.28 2.92 4.41
N PHE A 76 -3.39 4.23 4.54
CA PHE A 76 -2.68 5.20 3.74
C PHE A 76 -1.79 6.07 4.63
N THR A 77 -0.58 6.33 4.17
CA THR A 77 0.32 7.29 4.80
C THR A 77 1.20 7.97 3.76
N VAL A 78 1.95 8.98 4.20
CA VAL A 78 3.05 9.56 3.43
C VAL A 78 4.34 9.28 4.19
N TRP A 79 5.25 8.54 3.57
CA TRP A 79 6.52 8.16 4.15
C TRP A 79 7.65 8.62 3.23
N HIS A 80 8.63 9.37 3.76
CA HIS A 80 9.67 10.05 2.96
C HIS A 80 9.11 10.89 1.78
N GLY A 81 7.94 11.52 1.95
CA GLY A 81 7.29 12.27 0.88
C GLY A 81 6.61 11.41 -0.19
N VAL A 82 6.66 10.08 -0.06
CA VAL A 82 6.05 9.13 -0.99
C VAL A 82 4.72 8.62 -0.45
N ALA A 83 3.68 8.63 -1.28
CA ALA A 83 2.39 8.04 -0.91
C ALA A 83 2.56 6.53 -0.74
N ALA A 84 2.20 6.01 0.43
CA ALA A 84 2.33 4.61 0.79
C ALA A 84 1.00 4.02 1.23
N PHE A 85 0.74 2.79 0.80
CA PHE A 85 -0.50 2.07 1.07
C PHE A 85 -0.20 0.68 1.62
N THR A 86 -1.01 0.22 2.56
CA THR A 86 -1.12 -1.21 2.82
C THR A 86 -2.39 -1.74 2.18
N ALA A 87 -2.30 -2.89 1.53
CA ALA A 87 -3.46 -3.51 0.90
C ALA A 87 -4.39 -4.13 1.96
N PRO A 88 -5.72 -4.06 1.76
CA PRO A 88 -6.64 -4.87 2.55
C PRO A 88 -6.42 -6.35 2.21
N PRO A 89 -6.76 -7.28 3.11
CA PRO A 89 -6.62 -8.70 2.86
C PRO A 89 -7.78 -9.24 2.03
N VAL A 90 -7.55 -10.38 1.39
CA VAL A 90 -8.61 -11.23 0.80
C VAL A 90 -9.06 -12.35 1.76
N CYS A 91 -8.61 -12.28 3.00
CA CYS A 91 -8.95 -13.22 4.07
C CYS A 91 -9.46 -12.44 5.30
N MET A 92 -9.01 -12.81 6.49
CA MET A 92 -9.35 -12.11 7.74
C MET A 92 -8.71 -10.73 7.83
N HIS A 93 -9.43 -9.76 8.34
CA HIS A 93 -8.93 -8.42 8.66
C HIS A 93 -8.48 -8.36 10.11
N ILE A 94 -7.34 -7.75 10.38
CA ILE A 94 -6.88 -7.47 11.75
C ILE A 94 -7.74 -6.35 12.34
N VAL A 95 -8.14 -6.50 13.61
CA VAL A 95 -8.80 -5.43 14.37
C VAL A 95 -7.77 -4.32 14.64
N PRO A 96 -8.06 -3.05 14.31
CA PRO A 96 -7.13 -1.97 14.60
C PRO A 96 -7.14 -1.65 16.10
N ASP A 97 -6.31 -2.35 16.84
CA ASP A 97 -6.08 -2.10 18.27
C ASP A 97 -4.74 -1.37 18.44
N PHE A 98 -4.82 -0.13 18.87
CA PHE A 98 -3.66 0.74 19.14
C PHE A 98 -3.23 0.73 20.61
N CYS A 99 -3.81 -0.15 21.42
CA CYS A 99 -3.42 -0.31 22.82
C CYS A 99 -2.08 -1.06 22.91
N PRO A 100 -1.07 -0.55 23.62
CA PRO A 100 0.21 -1.25 23.77
C PRO A 100 0.12 -2.65 24.40
N THR A 101 -0.97 -2.91 25.12
CA THR A 101 -1.27 -4.19 25.77
C THR A 101 -2.43 -4.94 25.09
N GLY A 102 -2.86 -4.45 23.92
CA GLY A 102 -3.92 -5.07 23.13
C GLY A 102 -3.53 -6.45 22.64
N GLY A 103 -4.52 -7.29 22.44
CA GLY A 103 -4.34 -8.64 21.89
C GLY A 103 -4.59 -8.68 20.39
N ASP A 104 -4.08 -9.73 19.76
CA ASP A 104 -4.35 -9.99 18.35
C ASP A 104 -5.81 -10.42 18.18
N ALA A 105 -6.53 -9.68 17.36
CA ALA A 105 -7.90 -10.00 17.03
C ALA A 105 -8.16 -9.75 15.53
N PHE A 106 -9.12 -10.44 14.97
CA PHE A 106 -9.54 -10.28 13.59
C PHE A 106 -11.06 -10.21 13.47
N THR A 107 -11.53 -9.66 12.35
CA THR A 107 -12.95 -9.51 12.02
C THR A 107 -13.28 -10.17 10.70
N ASP A 108 -14.55 -10.51 10.52
CA ASP A 108 -15.12 -11.06 9.30
C ASP A 108 -15.56 -9.93 8.33
N GLU A 109 -14.75 -8.89 8.18
CA GLU A 109 -15.01 -7.86 7.19
C GLU A 109 -14.90 -8.42 5.76
N ALA A 110 -15.66 -7.83 4.82
CA ALA A 110 -15.64 -8.28 3.44
C ALA A 110 -14.22 -8.20 2.85
N PRO A 111 -13.74 -9.26 2.17
CA PRO A 111 -12.46 -9.23 1.44
C PRO A 111 -12.38 -8.05 0.48
N ALA A 112 -11.19 -7.49 0.33
CA ALA A 112 -11.00 -6.33 -0.52
C ALA A 112 -9.62 -6.31 -1.19
N TYR A 113 -9.43 -5.41 -2.15
CA TYR A 113 -8.16 -5.18 -2.83
C TYR A 113 -8.01 -3.70 -3.22
N LEU A 114 -6.81 -3.30 -3.58
CA LEU A 114 -6.55 -1.98 -4.16
C LEU A 114 -6.43 -2.11 -5.68
N MET A 115 -7.20 -1.31 -6.40
CA MET A 115 -7.07 -1.15 -7.85
C MET A 115 -6.34 0.15 -8.14
N HIS A 116 -5.21 0.06 -8.83
CA HIS A 116 -4.41 1.21 -9.27
C HIS A 116 -4.73 1.51 -10.73
N HIS A 117 -5.38 2.63 -10.98
CA HIS A 117 -5.80 3.07 -12.31
C HIS A 117 -4.89 4.20 -12.80
N PHE A 118 -4.23 3.95 -13.92
CA PHE A 118 -3.38 4.94 -14.59
C PHE A 118 -4.23 5.77 -15.54
N VAL A 119 -4.31 7.09 -15.29
CA VAL A 119 -5.06 8.03 -16.12
C VAL A 119 -4.35 9.38 -16.12
N ASP A 120 -4.17 9.97 -17.29
CA ASP A 120 -3.56 11.30 -17.49
C ASP A 120 -2.24 11.51 -16.73
N GLY A 121 -1.34 10.52 -16.82
CA GLY A 121 -0.04 10.55 -16.17
C GLY A 121 -0.07 10.38 -14.64
N ARG A 122 -1.20 10.04 -14.07
CA ARG A 122 -1.41 9.85 -12.62
C ARG A 122 -1.85 8.44 -12.29
N VAL A 123 -1.63 8.05 -11.04
CA VAL A 123 -2.17 6.81 -10.47
C VAL A 123 -3.26 7.16 -9.47
N ASN A 124 -4.48 6.73 -9.75
CA ASN A 124 -5.59 6.76 -8.80
C ASN A 124 -5.72 5.38 -8.15
N THR A 125 -5.77 5.34 -6.83
CA THR A 125 -5.90 4.08 -6.09
C THR A 125 -7.31 3.99 -5.51
N HIS A 126 -8.01 2.93 -5.87
CA HIS A 126 -9.38 2.65 -5.43
C HIS A 126 -9.39 1.46 -4.48
N TYR A 127 -10.13 1.61 -3.38
CA TYR A 127 -10.46 0.49 -2.51
C TYR A 127 -11.66 -0.24 -3.11
N CYS A 128 -11.50 -1.51 -3.44
CA CYS A 128 -12.51 -2.35 -4.05
C CYS A 128 -12.83 -3.54 -3.15
N ARG A 129 -14.11 -3.74 -2.84
CA ARG A 129 -14.55 -4.96 -2.15
C ARG A 129 -14.68 -6.11 -3.15
N VAL A 130 -14.34 -7.30 -2.71
CA VAL A 130 -14.67 -8.50 -3.48
C VAL A 130 -16.19 -8.65 -3.47
N PRO A 131 -16.85 -8.88 -4.63
CA PRO A 131 -18.29 -9.08 -4.69
C PRO A 131 -18.77 -10.19 -3.75
N GLY A 132 -19.86 -9.94 -3.05
CA GLY A 132 -20.48 -10.84 -2.07
C GLY A 132 -21.94 -10.47 -1.84
N GLU A 133 -22.32 -10.24 -0.59
CA GLU A 133 -23.68 -9.84 -0.23
C GLU A 133 -24.08 -8.42 -0.68
N PHE A 134 -23.12 -7.62 -1.17
CA PHE A 134 -23.32 -6.27 -1.67
C PHE A 134 -23.56 -6.29 -3.17
N ALA A 135 -24.83 -6.29 -3.59
CA ALA A 135 -25.17 -6.23 -5.00
C ALA A 135 -24.85 -4.83 -5.57
N GLU A 136 -24.15 -4.79 -6.70
CA GLU A 136 -24.06 -3.57 -7.50
C GLU A 136 -25.47 -3.23 -8.04
N ARG A 137 -25.81 -1.96 -8.01
CA ARG A 137 -27.08 -1.44 -8.53
C ARG A 137 -26.79 -0.34 -9.52
N GLY A 138 -27.32 -0.45 -10.70
CA GLY A 138 -27.12 0.49 -11.80
C GLY A 138 -26.84 -0.24 -13.12
N PRO A 139 -26.46 0.49 -14.17
CA PRO A 139 -26.14 1.93 -14.18
C PRO A 139 -27.35 2.83 -14.02
N PHE A 140 -27.19 3.92 -13.25
CA PHE A 140 -28.18 4.98 -13.14
C PHE A 140 -27.68 6.23 -13.87
N SER A 141 -28.57 6.95 -14.54
CA SER A 141 -28.26 8.27 -15.09
C SER A 141 -28.28 9.30 -13.96
N PHE A 142 -27.14 9.92 -13.69
CA PHE A 142 -27.07 11.10 -12.83
C PHE A 142 -27.36 12.36 -13.66
N SER A 143 -28.06 13.33 -13.07
CA SER A 143 -28.49 14.58 -13.74
C SER A 143 -27.33 15.47 -14.18
N TYR A 144 -26.12 15.18 -13.76
CA TYR A 144 -24.90 15.88 -14.13
C TYR A 144 -23.85 14.87 -14.58
N PRO A 145 -23.66 14.66 -15.90
CA PRO A 145 -22.46 13.97 -16.34
C PRO A 145 -21.25 14.78 -15.86
N PRO A 146 -20.27 14.18 -15.19
CA PRO A 146 -19.04 14.88 -14.81
C PRO A 146 -18.42 15.46 -16.07
N LYS A 147 -18.22 16.76 -16.12
CA LYS A 147 -17.37 17.37 -17.13
C LYS A 147 -15.95 16.92 -16.81
N LEU A 148 -15.50 15.91 -17.52
CA LEU A 148 -14.10 15.56 -17.54
C LEU A 148 -13.40 16.70 -18.28
N GLY A 149 -12.68 17.53 -17.52
CA GLY A 149 -11.83 18.59 -18.04
C GLY A 149 -10.60 18.02 -18.73
#